data_7170208ea20d8e801ce2f5fd2f199be1
#
_entry.id   7170208ea20d8e801ce2f5fd2f199be1
#
_cell.length_a   1.000
_cell.length_b   1.000
_cell.length_c   1.000
_cell.angle_alpha   90.00
_cell.angle_beta   90.00
_cell.angle_gamma   90.00
#
_symmetry.space_group_name_H-M   'P 1'
#
loop_
_entity.id
_entity.type
_entity.pdbx_description
1 polymer ?
#
loop_
_entity_poly.entity_id
_entity_poly.type
_entity_poly.pdbx_seq_one_letter_code
_entity_poly.pdbx_strand_id
1 'polypeptide(L)'
;MSVVEHRFGPYGGQYVPETLMPALAELELAWVAARDDPSFGEELDGLLRDYVGRPSPLYLARRLSALAGHPIYLKREDLNHTGAHKINNAMGQALLATRMGKRRIIAETGAGQHGVATATVAAKFG
;
A
#
# COMPACT_ATOMS: atom_id res chain seq x y z
N MET A 1 23.74 9.88 6.45
CA MET A 1 22.86 10.98 5.98
C MET A 1 21.54 10.36 5.61
N SER A 2 20.42 10.94 6.04
CA SER A 2 19.09 10.51 5.60
C SER A 2 18.99 10.70 4.09
N VAL A 3 18.55 9.68 3.36
CA VAL A 3 18.41 9.69 1.90
C VAL A 3 17.02 10.17 1.50
N VAL A 4 16.10 10.25 2.47
CA VAL A 4 14.73 10.70 2.31
C VAL A 4 14.54 12.02 3.05
N GLU A 5 13.93 12.99 2.38
CA GLU A 5 13.55 14.25 3.02
C GLU A 5 12.37 14.01 3.96
N HIS A 6 12.56 14.31 5.26
CA HIS A 6 11.52 14.12 6.27
C HIS A 6 10.69 15.38 6.53
N ARG A 7 10.99 16.48 5.87
CA ARG A 7 10.29 17.75 6.04
C ARG A 7 9.82 18.32 4.72
N PHE A 8 8.65 18.92 4.78
CA PHE A 8 8.00 19.65 3.69
C PHE A 8 7.77 21.10 4.16
N GLY A 9 8.80 21.93 4.06
CA GLY A 9 8.82 23.26 4.65
C GLY A 9 8.71 23.19 6.18
N PRO A 10 7.72 23.86 6.81
CA PRO A 10 7.53 23.82 8.26
C PRO A 10 6.89 22.51 8.77
N TYR A 11 6.41 21.63 7.87
CA TYR A 11 5.69 20.42 8.22
C TYR A 11 6.58 19.17 8.12
N GLY A 12 6.15 18.06 8.75
CA GLY A 12 6.85 16.79 8.71
C GLY A 12 7.82 16.61 9.89
N GLY A 13 8.75 15.67 9.72
CA GLY A 13 9.69 15.19 10.74
C GLY A 13 9.37 13.78 11.18
N GLN A 14 10.19 13.23 12.09
CA GLN A 14 10.01 11.91 12.68
C GLN A 14 9.82 12.05 14.19
N TYR A 15 8.58 11.89 14.64
CA TYR A 15 8.19 12.06 16.05
C TYR A 15 7.75 10.70 16.61
N VAL A 16 8.71 9.82 16.85
CA VAL A 16 8.51 8.46 17.36
C VAL A 16 9.42 8.23 18.56
N PRO A 17 9.13 7.23 19.42
CA PRO A 17 10.07 6.82 20.46
C PRO A 17 11.44 6.47 19.89
N GLU A 18 12.50 6.84 20.60
CA GLU A 18 13.90 6.60 20.15
C GLU A 18 14.18 5.13 19.82
N THR A 19 13.50 4.21 20.52
CA THR A 19 13.62 2.76 20.28
C THR A 19 13.18 2.33 18.88
N LEU A 20 12.37 3.14 18.18
CA LEU A 20 11.93 2.86 16.80
C LEU A 20 12.85 3.47 15.73
N MET A 21 13.73 4.39 16.10
CA MET A 21 14.60 5.08 15.13
C MET A 21 15.48 4.13 14.31
N PRO A 22 16.11 3.07 14.89
CA PRO A 22 16.89 2.12 14.10
C PRO A 22 16.04 1.37 13.07
N ALA A 23 14.81 0.97 13.43
CA ALA A 23 13.90 0.28 12.51
C ALA A 23 13.43 1.20 11.37
N LEU A 24 13.21 2.47 11.65
CA LEU A 24 12.85 3.45 10.61
C LEU A 24 14.03 3.72 9.67
N ALA A 25 15.25 3.81 10.18
CA ALA A 25 16.44 3.96 9.35
C ALA A 25 16.67 2.74 8.43
N GLU A 26 16.47 1.52 8.95
CA GLU A 26 16.51 0.29 8.15
C GLU A 26 15.46 0.31 7.03
N LEU A 27 14.22 0.70 7.36
CA LEU A 27 13.12 0.80 6.40
C LEU A 27 13.41 1.85 5.32
N GLU A 28 13.96 3.00 5.69
CA GLU A 28 14.31 4.07 4.76
C GLU A 28 15.34 3.61 3.73
N LEU A 29 16.40 2.95 4.18
CA LEU A 29 17.42 2.40 3.29
C LEU A 29 16.85 1.34 2.35
N ALA A 30 16.02 0.44 2.88
CA ALA A 30 15.36 -0.60 2.08
C ALA A 30 14.39 -0.01 1.06
N TRP A 31 13.64 1.02 1.43
CA TRP A 31 12.73 1.71 0.53
C TRP A 31 13.46 2.40 -0.62
N VAL A 32 14.54 3.12 -0.33
CA VAL A 32 15.34 3.78 -1.37
C VAL A 32 15.92 2.77 -2.34
N ALA A 33 16.49 1.68 -1.82
CA ALA A 33 17.01 0.60 -2.66
C ALA A 33 15.93 -0.03 -3.54
N ALA A 34 14.73 -0.31 -2.98
CA ALA A 34 13.61 -0.89 -3.72
C ALA A 34 13.03 0.08 -4.75
N ARG A 35 12.89 1.36 -4.41
CA ARG A 35 12.39 2.41 -5.33
C ARG A 35 13.27 2.55 -6.57
N ASP A 36 14.58 2.44 -6.39
CA ASP A 36 15.56 2.64 -7.45
C ASP A 36 15.88 1.33 -8.21
N ASP A 37 15.29 0.20 -7.80
CA ASP A 37 15.39 -1.11 -8.45
C ASP A 37 14.18 -1.37 -9.38
N PRO A 38 14.36 -1.37 -10.71
CA PRO A 38 13.27 -1.65 -11.65
C PRO A 38 12.55 -2.98 -11.39
N SER A 39 13.27 -4.00 -10.91
CA SER A 39 12.69 -5.32 -10.64
C SER A 39 11.64 -5.29 -9.53
N PHE A 40 11.77 -4.36 -8.55
CA PHE A 40 10.75 -4.17 -7.53
C PHE A 40 9.46 -3.60 -8.13
N GLY A 41 9.59 -2.60 -9.00
CA GLY A 41 8.45 -2.00 -9.68
C GLY A 41 7.72 -3.00 -10.56
N GLU A 42 8.46 -3.76 -11.39
CA GLU A 42 7.89 -4.78 -12.28
C GLU A 42 7.17 -5.89 -11.51
N GLU A 43 7.76 -6.38 -10.42
CA GLU A 43 7.15 -7.39 -9.55
C GLU A 43 5.87 -6.85 -8.88
N LEU A 44 5.93 -5.63 -8.33
CA LEU A 44 4.77 -4.99 -7.70
C LEU A 44 3.65 -4.75 -8.71
N ASP A 45 3.95 -4.27 -9.91
CA ASP A 45 2.98 -4.04 -10.98
C ASP A 45 2.32 -5.35 -11.42
N GLY A 46 3.09 -6.42 -11.53
CA GLY A 46 2.57 -7.76 -11.81
C GLY A 46 1.61 -8.24 -10.71
N LEU A 47 1.99 -8.10 -9.46
CA LEU A 47 1.14 -8.46 -8.31
C LEU A 47 -0.13 -7.62 -8.24
N LEU A 48 -0.04 -6.32 -8.49
CA LEU A 48 -1.20 -5.42 -8.51
C LEU A 48 -2.16 -5.77 -9.65
N ARG A 49 -1.64 -6.10 -10.83
CA ARG A 49 -2.46 -6.49 -11.99
C ARG A 49 -3.08 -7.87 -11.82
N ASP A 50 -2.27 -8.88 -11.51
CA ASP A 50 -2.65 -10.28 -11.67
C ASP A 50 -3.27 -10.87 -10.38
N TYR A 51 -2.96 -10.31 -9.23
CA TYR A 51 -3.48 -10.78 -7.94
C TYR A 51 -4.49 -9.82 -7.31
N VAL A 52 -4.21 -8.51 -7.33
CA VAL A 52 -5.09 -7.52 -6.73
C VAL A 52 -6.26 -7.13 -7.64
N GLY A 53 -6.04 -7.10 -8.97
CA GLY A 53 -7.05 -6.72 -9.96
C GLY A 53 -7.01 -5.24 -10.34
N ARG A 54 -5.83 -4.65 -10.38
CA ARG A 54 -5.65 -3.26 -10.81
C ARG A 54 -5.27 -3.16 -12.30
N PRO A 55 -5.63 -2.04 -12.96
CA PRO A 55 -6.41 -0.91 -12.44
C PRO A 55 -7.89 -1.29 -12.22
N SER A 56 -8.47 -0.87 -11.10
CA SER A 56 -9.90 -1.06 -10.87
C SER A 56 -10.75 -0.19 -11.81
N PRO A 57 -11.96 -0.63 -12.21
CA PRO A 57 -12.80 0.10 -13.16
C PRO A 57 -13.22 1.49 -12.67
N LEU A 58 -13.39 2.41 -13.60
CA LEU A 58 -14.09 3.67 -13.40
C LEU A 58 -15.50 3.53 -14.00
N TYR A 59 -16.52 3.50 -13.16
CA TYR A 59 -17.90 3.19 -13.51
C TYR A 59 -18.78 4.43 -13.46
N LEU A 60 -19.48 4.75 -14.55
CA LEU A 60 -20.49 5.81 -14.57
C LEU A 60 -21.79 5.33 -13.88
N ALA A 61 -22.09 5.89 -12.72
CA ALA A 61 -23.28 5.59 -11.93
C ALA A 61 -24.51 6.36 -12.48
N ARG A 62 -25.10 5.88 -13.59
CA ARG A 62 -26.15 6.60 -14.35
C ARG A 62 -27.32 7.06 -13.51
N ARG A 63 -27.86 6.20 -12.62
CA ARG A 63 -29.00 6.55 -11.77
C ARG A 63 -28.63 7.62 -10.73
N LEU A 64 -27.45 7.52 -10.13
CA LEU A 64 -26.95 8.50 -9.18
C LEU A 64 -26.66 9.84 -9.88
N SER A 65 -26.09 9.79 -11.08
CA SER A 65 -25.85 10.97 -11.92
C SER A 65 -27.17 11.71 -12.27
N ALA A 66 -28.22 10.96 -12.60
CA ALA A 66 -29.53 11.55 -12.87
C ALA A 66 -30.13 12.25 -11.64
N LEU A 67 -29.98 11.66 -10.46
CA LEU A 67 -30.43 12.27 -9.20
C LEU A 67 -29.62 13.52 -8.83
N ALA A 68 -28.33 13.50 -9.09
CA ALA A 68 -27.41 14.60 -8.75
C ALA A 68 -27.41 15.73 -9.78
N GLY A 69 -27.94 15.51 -10.98
CA GLY A 69 -27.93 16.48 -12.08
C GLY A 69 -26.57 16.66 -12.77
N HIS A 70 -25.58 15.81 -12.50
CA HIS A 70 -24.26 15.82 -13.13
C HIS A 70 -23.63 14.42 -13.14
N PRO A 71 -22.62 14.14 -14.00
CA PRO A 71 -21.99 12.84 -14.07
C PRO A 71 -21.27 12.48 -12.77
N ILE A 72 -21.57 11.29 -12.23
CA ILE A 72 -20.88 10.72 -11.08
C ILE A 72 -20.19 9.42 -11.50
N TYR A 73 -18.88 9.36 -11.30
CA TYR A 73 -18.07 8.18 -11.55
C TYR A 73 -17.62 7.55 -10.24
N LEU A 74 -17.70 6.24 -10.16
CA LEU A 74 -17.23 5.44 -9.04
C LEU A 74 -15.92 4.76 -9.42
N LYS A 75 -14.86 5.04 -8.69
CA LYS A 75 -13.62 4.27 -8.75
C LYS A 75 -13.82 3.00 -7.92
N ARG A 76 -13.97 1.86 -8.61
CA ARG A 76 -14.47 0.61 -8.04
C ARG A 76 -13.37 -0.17 -7.31
N GLU A 77 -12.79 0.40 -6.24
CA GLU A 77 -11.80 -0.27 -5.38
C GLU A 77 -12.40 -1.43 -4.56
N ASP A 78 -13.72 -1.52 -4.47
CA ASP A 78 -14.47 -2.65 -3.93
C ASP A 78 -14.32 -3.94 -4.76
N LEU A 79 -13.90 -3.83 -6.02
CA LEU A 79 -13.64 -4.97 -6.90
C LEU A 79 -12.21 -5.53 -6.79
N ASN A 80 -11.34 -4.90 -6.02
CA ASN A 80 -10.04 -5.45 -5.72
C ASN A 80 -10.16 -6.74 -4.90
N HIS A 81 -9.16 -7.60 -4.98
CA HIS A 81 -9.07 -8.78 -4.12
C HIS A 81 -9.20 -8.37 -2.64
N THR A 82 -9.95 -9.10 -1.84
CA THR A 82 -10.41 -8.78 -0.47
C THR A 82 -11.53 -7.72 -0.37
N GLY A 83 -12.03 -7.19 -1.48
CA GLY A 83 -13.20 -6.31 -1.49
C GLY A 83 -12.96 -4.86 -1.07
N ALA A 84 -11.70 -4.41 -0.98
CA ALA A 84 -11.36 -3.05 -0.57
C ALA A 84 -9.98 -2.59 -1.08
N HIS A 85 -9.71 -1.29 -0.97
CA HIS A 85 -8.45 -0.68 -1.41
C HIS A 85 -7.23 -1.05 -0.54
N LYS A 86 -7.40 -1.57 0.66
CA LYS A 86 -6.30 -1.87 1.61
C LYS A 86 -5.29 -2.88 1.07
N ILE A 87 -5.71 -3.77 0.18
CA ILE A 87 -4.84 -4.75 -0.45
C ILE A 87 -3.71 -4.09 -1.28
N ASN A 88 -3.95 -2.89 -1.82
CA ASN A 88 -2.97 -2.17 -2.63
C ASN A 88 -1.69 -1.85 -1.84
N ASN A 89 -1.84 -1.20 -0.68
CA ASN A 89 -0.68 -0.85 0.14
C ASN A 89 -0.12 -2.05 0.89
N ALA A 90 -0.97 -2.99 1.33
CA ALA A 90 -0.51 -4.21 1.99
C ALA A 90 0.40 -5.03 1.07
N MET A 91 0.09 -5.10 -0.24
CA MET A 91 0.91 -5.81 -1.22
C MET A 91 2.31 -5.19 -1.33
N GLY A 92 2.41 -3.87 -1.52
CA GLY A 92 3.70 -3.19 -1.62
C GLY A 92 4.52 -3.26 -0.34
N GLN A 93 3.87 -3.11 0.82
CA GLN A 93 4.53 -3.21 2.12
C GLN A 93 5.06 -4.62 2.39
N ALA A 94 4.29 -5.66 2.07
CA ALA A 94 4.73 -7.03 2.26
C ALA A 94 5.85 -7.42 1.30
N LEU A 95 5.79 -6.99 0.04
CA LEU A 95 6.88 -7.20 -0.92
C LEU A 95 8.18 -6.56 -0.41
N LEU A 96 8.12 -5.32 0.08
CA LEU A 96 9.27 -4.65 0.66
C LEU A 96 9.78 -5.39 1.91
N ALA A 97 8.88 -5.77 2.82
CA ALA A 97 9.24 -6.51 4.03
C ALA A 97 9.91 -7.86 3.71
N THR A 98 9.43 -8.57 2.69
CA THR A 98 10.05 -9.80 2.20
C THR A 98 11.47 -9.56 1.69
N ARG A 99 11.68 -8.50 0.91
CA ARG A 99 13.03 -8.12 0.43
C ARG A 99 13.97 -7.69 1.56
N MET A 100 13.41 -7.16 2.66
CA MET A 100 14.15 -6.88 3.90
C MET A 100 14.44 -8.15 4.73
N GLY A 101 14.00 -9.33 4.30
CA GLY A 101 14.17 -10.59 5.04
C GLY A 101 13.29 -10.71 6.28
N LYS A 102 12.22 -9.91 6.40
CA LYS A 102 11.29 -10.00 7.54
C LYS A 102 10.40 -11.22 7.37
N ARG A 103 10.36 -12.06 8.41
CA ARG A 103 9.57 -13.31 8.44
C ARG A 103 8.27 -13.18 9.21
N ARG A 104 8.10 -12.11 9.95
CA ARG A 104 6.91 -11.86 10.76
C ARG A 104 6.36 -10.49 10.46
N ILE A 105 5.11 -10.46 10.03
CA ILE A 105 4.36 -9.24 9.76
C ILE A 105 3.28 -9.10 10.81
N ILE A 106 3.14 -7.90 11.35
CA ILE A 106 2.06 -7.53 12.25
C ILE A 106 1.31 -6.35 11.64
N ALA A 107 0.01 -6.28 11.86
CA ALA A 107 -0.82 -5.17 11.43
C ALA A 107 -1.71 -4.69 12.57
N GLU A 108 -1.79 -3.39 12.74
CA GLU A 108 -2.86 -2.77 13.48
C GLU A 108 -4.07 -2.64 12.56
N THR A 109 -5.27 -2.92 13.07
CA THR A 109 -6.48 -2.86 12.28
C THR A 109 -7.68 -2.44 13.12
N GLY A 110 -8.38 -1.37 12.73
CA GLY A 110 -9.61 -0.91 13.38
C GLY A 110 -10.82 -1.71 12.89
N ALA A 111 -11.38 -1.32 11.73
CA ALA A 111 -12.57 -1.96 11.14
C ALA A 111 -12.34 -3.37 10.55
N GLY A 112 -11.11 -3.87 10.53
CA GLY A 112 -10.77 -5.22 10.09
C GLY A 112 -10.19 -5.32 8.68
N GLN A 113 -10.49 -4.42 7.77
CA GLN A 113 -10.08 -4.52 6.35
C GLN A 113 -8.55 -4.54 6.14
N HIS A 114 -7.80 -3.77 6.93
CA HIS A 114 -6.34 -3.81 6.85
C HIS A 114 -5.78 -5.14 7.35
N GLY A 115 -6.35 -5.69 8.43
CA GLY A 115 -5.99 -7.02 8.94
C GLY A 115 -6.25 -8.13 7.92
N VAL A 116 -7.43 -8.11 7.27
CA VAL A 116 -7.77 -9.06 6.19
C VAL A 116 -6.78 -8.95 5.03
N ALA A 117 -6.50 -7.74 4.55
CA ALA A 117 -5.55 -7.52 3.46
C ALA A 117 -4.15 -8.01 3.83
N THR A 118 -3.66 -7.68 5.03
CA THR A 118 -2.34 -8.09 5.50
C THR A 118 -2.23 -9.60 5.66
N ALA A 119 -3.25 -10.26 6.24
CA ALA A 119 -3.26 -11.71 6.38
C ALA A 119 -3.28 -12.41 5.02
N THR A 120 -4.07 -11.91 4.06
CA THR A 120 -4.15 -12.43 2.70
C THR A 120 -2.80 -12.33 1.98
N VAL A 121 -2.16 -11.18 2.06
CA VAL A 121 -0.85 -10.96 1.42
C VAL A 121 0.25 -11.76 2.12
N ALA A 122 0.24 -11.84 3.44
CA ALA A 122 1.19 -12.66 4.20
C ALA A 122 1.07 -14.15 3.80
N ALA A 123 -0.15 -14.67 3.68
CA ALA A 123 -0.38 -16.04 3.21
C ALA A 123 0.11 -16.28 1.77
N LYS A 124 0.07 -15.26 0.90
CA LYS A 124 0.60 -15.35 -0.45
C LYS A 124 2.12 -15.48 -0.48
N PHE A 125 2.82 -14.78 0.40
CA PHE A 125 4.29 -14.79 0.45
C PHE A 125 4.89 -15.92 1.31
N GLY A 126 4.06 -16.68 2.06
CA GLY A 126 4.50 -17.76 2.96
C GLY A 126 4.91 -17.25 4.32
#